data_ca136349ba1fd8cf0ee97f84f32ab74b
#
_entry.id   ca136349ba1fd8cf0ee97f84f32ab74b
#
_cell.length_a   1.000
_cell.length_b   1.000
_cell.length_c   1.000
_cell.angle_alpha   90.00
_cell.angle_beta   90.00
_cell.angle_gamma   90.00
#
_symmetry.space_group_name_H-M   'P 1'
#
loop_
_entity.id
_entity.type
_entity.pdbx_description
1 polymer ?
#
loop_
_entity_poly.entity_id
_entity_poly.type
_entity_poly.pdbx_seq_one_letter_code
_entity_poly.pdbx_strand_id
1 'polypeptide(L)'
;TVEYNYNSNHLEGNTLTYGQTELLLLFGKVSGEGRLKDFNDMKASEVSVRMMREEAENRQQQLTQNFIRTLHRALLREDYTEYQTLPSGVQTSFVIHAGQYKTRPNSVITRYGDRFEYASPEETPALMSDLVDWYNEAERKGELTPVELAALFHYRYIRIHPFEDGNG
;
A
#
# COMPACT_ATOMS: atom_id res chain seq x y z
N THR A 1 10.48 -10.44 6.79
CA THR A 1 10.69 -11.89 6.73
C THR A 1 10.18 -12.45 5.41
N VAL A 2 10.74 -13.56 4.95
CA VAL A 2 10.32 -14.24 3.69
C VAL A 2 8.82 -14.58 3.76
N GLU A 3 8.40 -15.20 4.86
CA GLU A 3 7.00 -15.60 5.06
C GLU A 3 6.01 -14.43 4.99
N TYR A 4 6.32 -13.32 5.66
CA TYR A 4 5.48 -12.13 5.62
C TYR A 4 5.36 -11.58 4.18
N ASN A 5 6.50 -11.38 3.50
CA ASN A 5 6.50 -10.88 2.13
C ASN A 5 5.76 -11.82 1.17
N TYR A 6 5.95 -13.13 1.30
CA TYR A 6 5.25 -14.12 0.50
C TYR A 6 3.73 -14.00 0.69
N ASN A 7 3.25 -14.08 1.92
CA ASN A 7 1.82 -14.07 2.21
C ASN A 7 1.16 -12.74 1.81
N SER A 8 1.77 -11.61 2.15
CA SER A 8 1.26 -10.28 1.82
C SER A 8 1.14 -10.07 0.32
N ASN A 9 2.20 -10.39 -0.43
CA ASN A 9 2.17 -10.25 -1.89
C ASN A 9 1.23 -11.26 -2.56
N HIS A 10 1.09 -12.46 -2.01
CA HIS A 10 0.17 -13.47 -2.54
C HIS A 10 -1.30 -13.04 -2.41
N LEU A 11 -1.67 -12.36 -1.33
CA LEU A 11 -3.00 -11.75 -1.16
C LEU A 11 -3.31 -10.71 -2.24
N GLU A 12 -2.28 -10.00 -2.72
CA GLU A 12 -2.38 -8.99 -3.78
C GLU A 12 -2.20 -9.59 -5.20
N GLY A 13 -2.22 -10.92 -5.31
CA GLY A 13 -2.19 -11.61 -6.60
C GLY A 13 -0.80 -11.87 -7.19
N ASN A 14 0.27 -11.73 -6.40
CA ASN A 14 1.60 -12.16 -6.80
C ASN A 14 1.64 -13.68 -6.93
N THR A 15 2.26 -14.18 -8.00
CA THR A 15 2.23 -15.61 -8.36
C THR A 15 3.50 -16.37 -8.01
N LEU A 16 4.50 -15.73 -7.41
CA LEU A 16 5.73 -16.41 -7.00
C LEU A 16 5.44 -17.48 -5.95
N THR A 17 6.11 -18.61 -6.07
CA THR A 17 6.11 -19.64 -5.03
C THR A 17 6.91 -19.20 -3.82
N TYR A 18 6.70 -19.87 -2.69
CA TYR A 18 7.50 -19.60 -1.48
C TYR A 18 9.00 -19.79 -1.74
N GLY A 19 9.39 -20.87 -2.43
CA GLY A 19 10.80 -21.12 -2.77
C GLY A 19 11.40 -20.05 -3.70
N GLN A 20 10.65 -19.52 -4.67
CA GLN A 20 11.09 -18.41 -5.50
C GLN A 20 11.27 -17.13 -4.67
N THR A 21 10.36 -16.87 -3.74
CA THR A 21 10.44 -15.73 -2.82
C THR A 21 11.69 -15.84 -1.92
N GLU A 22 11.93 -17.03 -1.37
CA GLU A 22 13.11 -17.30 -0.53
C GLU A 22 14.42 -17.09 -1.29
N LEU A 23 14.54 -17.67 -2.48
CA LEU A 23 15.71 -17.50 -3.36
C LEU A 23 15.95 -16.03 -3.72
N LEU A 24 14.87 -15.30 -4.03
CA LEU A 24 14.97 -13.90 -4.38
C LEU A 24 15.42 -13.03 -3.20
N LEU A 25 14.77 -13.18 -2.05
CA LEU A 25 14.98 -12.29 -0.91
C LEU A 25 16.26 -12.60 -0.13
N LEU A 26 16.64 -13.87 -0.01
CA LEU A 26 17.83 -14.26 0.75
C LEU A 26 19.10 -14.27 -0.09
N PHE A 27 18.99 -14.63 -1.37
CA PHE A 27 20.16 -14.85 -2.23
C PHE A 27 20.22 -13.93 -3.46
N GLY A 28 19.21 -13.11 -3.68
CA GLY A 28 19.12 -12.22 -4.85
C GLY A 28 19.00 -12.97 -6.19
N LYS A 29 18.57 -14.22 -6.16
CA LYS A 29 18.49 -15.08 -7.35
C LYS A 29 17.07 -15.23 -7.84
N VAL A 30 16.89 -15.13 -9.14
CA VAL A 30 15.64 -15.44 -9.84
C VAL A 30 15.69 -16.89 -10.32
N SER A 31 14.65 -17.66 -10.07
CA SER A 31 14.56 -19.08 -10.46
C SER A 31 13.15 -19.40 -10.96
N GLY A 32 13.08 -20.25 -11.96
CA GLY A 32 11.82 -20.73 -12.53
C GLY A 32 11.12 -19.69 -13.43
N GLU A 33 9.90 -20.01 -13.85
CA GLU A 33 9.05 -19.11 -14.60
C GLU A 33 8.28 -18.18 -13.67
N GLY A 34 8.05 -16.92 -14.11
CA GLY A 34 7.30 -15.93 -13.37
C GLY A 34 7.26 -14.60 -14.13
N ARG A 35 6.25 -13.79 -13.84
CA ARG A 35 6.15 -12.46 -14.42
C ARG A 35 7.24 -11.56 -13.78
N LEU A 36 7.96 -10.80 -14.60
CA LEU A 36 8.95 -9.85 -14.10
C LEU A 36 8.37 -8.90 -13.06
N LYS A 37 7.11 -8.49 -13.25
CA LYS A 37 6.36 -7.68 -12.28
C LYS A 37 6.35 -8.32 -10.91
N ASP A 38 6.05 -9.62 -10.80
CA ASP A 38 5.93 -10.31 -9.52
C ASP A 38 7.25 -10.34 -8.75
N PHE A 39 8.38 -10.53 -9.43
CA PHE A 39 9.71 -10.44 -8.82
C PHE A 39 10.02 -9.02 -8.34
N ASN A 40 9.66 -8.03 -9.15
CA ASN A 40 9.87 -6.63 -8.82
C ASN A 40 9.00 -6.17 -7.62
N ASP A 41 7.73 -6.56 -7.60
CA ASP A 41 6.80 -6.26 -6.51
C ASP A 41 7.28 -6.89 -5.20
N MET A 42 7.75 -8.14 -5.24
CA MET A 42 8.31 -8.83 -4.08
C MET A 42 9.54 -8.11 -3.52
N LYS A 43 10.45 -7.63 -4.36
CA LYS A 43 11.61 -6.84 -3.93
C LYS A 43 11.21 -5.49 -3.36
N ALA A 44 10.26 -4.82 -3.96
CA ALA A 44 9.73 -3.54 -3.48
C ALA A 44 9.05 -3.71 -2.11
N SER A 45 8.28 -4.77 -1.93
CA SER A 45 7.66 -5.12 -0.66
C SER A 45 8.72 -5.34 0.44
N GLU A 46 9.80 -6.06 0.16
CA GLU A 46 10.88 -6.27 1.14
C GLU A 46 11.53 -4.95 1.55
N VAL A 47 11.81 -4.06 0.59
CA VAL A 47 12.35 -2.72 0.88
C VAL A 47 11.38 -1.93 1.76
N SER A 48 10.09 -1.94 1.44
CA SER A 48 9.07 -1.24 2.21
C SER A 48 8.92 -1.77 3.64
N VAL A 49 8.97 -3.09 3.82
CA VAL A 49 8.96 -3.72 5.16
C VAL A 49 10.17 -3.31 5.98
N ARG A 50 11.35 -3.24 5.37
CA ARG A 50 12.57 -2.77 6.05
C ARG A 50 12.45 -1.31 6.46
N MET A 51 11.98 -0.43 5.57
CA MET A 51 11.75 0.98 5.89
C MET A 51 10.77 1.14 7.07
N MET A 52 9.68 0.38 7.08
CA MET A 52 8.72 0.40 8.20
C MET A 52 9.35 -0.02 9.53
N ARG A 53 10.23 -1.02 9.52
CA ARG A 53 10.93 -1.45 10.73
C ARG A 53 11.90 -0.40 11.24
N GLU A 54 12.69 0.18 10.34
CA GLU A 54 13.64 1.25 10.68
C GLU A 54 12.91 2.46 11.29
N GLU A 55 11.77 2.84 10.72
CA GLU A 55 10.92 3.91 11.26
C GLU A 55 10.35 3.55 12.64
N ALA A 56 9.84 2.32 12.80
CA ALA A 56 9.26 1.85 14.07
C ALA A 56 10.30 1.73 15.21
N GLU A 57 11.55 1.50 14.89
CA GLU A 57 12.64 1.47 15.87
C GLU A 57 13.01 2.87 16.37
N ASN A 58 12.76 3.90 15.58
CA ASN A 58 13.01 5.30 15.93
C ASN A 58 11.86 5.88 16.76
N ARG A 59 11.80 5.54 18.04
CA ARG A 59 10.72 5.94 18.97
C ARG A 59 10.60 7.45 19.21
N GLN A 60 11.53 8.25 18.73
CA GLN A 60 11.47 9.71 18.85
C GLN A 60 10.79 10.36 17.65
N GLN A 61 10.58 9.61 16.60
CA GLN A 61 10.01 10.11 15.36
C GLN A 61 8.50 9.83 15.31
N GLN A 62 7.72 10.86 15.06
CA GLN A 62 6.28 10.73 14.83
C GLN A 62 6.00 10.26 13.41
N LEU A 63 4.91 9.52 13.23
CA LEU A 63 4.41 9.19 11.89
C LEU A 63 4.11 10.47 11.12
N THR A 64 4.49 10.51 9.86
CA THR A 64 4.23 11.65 8.97
C THR A 64 3.58 11.21 7.67
N GLN A 65 2.78 12.08 7.05
CA GLN A 65 2.27 11.85 5.70
C GLN A 65 3.40 11.66 4.68
N ASN A 66 4.52 12.36 4.87
CA ASN A 66 5.68 12.21 3.99
C ASN A 66 6.26 10.79 4.05
N PHE A 67 6.32 10.19 5.24
CA PHE A 67 6.77 8.81 5.38
C PHE A 67 5.83 7.83 4.65
N ILE A 68 4.51 7.97 4.84
CA ILE A 68 3.50 7.15 4.14
C ILE A 68 3.65 7.26 2.62
N ARG A 69 3.81 8.47 2.10
CA ARG A 69 4.01 8.71 0.67
C ARG A 69 5.35 8.17 0.16
N THR A 70 6.39 8.19 1.00
CA THR A 70 7.70 7.62 0.67
C THR A 70 7.62 6.09 0.62
N LEU A 71 6.90 5.46 1.55
CA LEU A 71 6.62 4.01 1.50
C LEU A 71 5.88 3.62 0.22
N HIS A 72 4.84 4.37 -0.12
CA HIS A 72 4.08 4.13 -1.35
C HIS A 72 4.97 4.26 -2.59
N ARG A 73 5.86 5.26 -2.63
CA ARG A 73 6.85 5.40 -3.71
C ARG A 73 7.82 4.21 -3.77
N ALA A 74 8.28 3.72 -2.63
CA ALA A 74 9.15 2.56 -2.56
C ALA A 74 8.44 1.29 -3.06
N LEU A 75 7.15 1.16 -2.75
CA LEU A 75 6.32 0.02 -3.15
C LEU A 75 6.05 0.02 -4.66
N LEU A 76 5.62 1.14 -5.24
CA LEU A 76 5.36 1.25 -6.68
C LEU A 76 6.62 1.44 -7.51
N ARG A 77 7.69 2.02 -6.93
CA ARG A 77 9.01 2.29 -7.53
C ARG A 77 9.02 3.43 -8.54
N GLU A 78 8.07 3.47 -9.45
CA GLU A 78 7.96 4.46 -10.54
C GLU A 78 6.50 4.74 -10.87
N ASP A 79 6.26 5.85 -11.54
CA ASP A 79 4.97 6.15 -12.14
C ASP A 79 4.71 5.17 -13.29
N TYR A 80 3.47 4.76 -13.47
CA TYR A 80 3.11 3.89 -14.58
C TYR A 80 1.73 4.24 -15.14
N THR A 81 1.49 3.83 -16.39
CA THR A 81 0.22 4.03 -17.07
C THR A 81 -0.67 2.82 -16.89
N GLU A 82 -1.86 3.04 -16.35
CA GLU A 82 -2.92 2.05 -16.29
C GLU A 82 -3.85 2.21 -17.48
N TYR A 83 -4.22 1.09 -18.10
CA TYR A 83 -5.13 1.04 -19.25
C TYR A 83 -6.45 0.42 -18.83
N GLN A 84 -7.53 1.07 -19.18
CA GLN A 84 -8.88 0.63 -18.83
C GLN A 84 -9.79 0.64 -20.07
N THR A 85 -10.59 -0.40 -20.21
CA THR A 85 -11.66 -0.44 -21.20
C THR A 85 -12.97 -0.05 -20.53
N LEU A 86 -13.57 1.02 -21.00
CA LEU A 86 -14.90 1.48 -20.52
C LEU A 86 -16.00 0.51 -20.97
N PRO A 87 -17.18 0.51 -20.30
CA PRO A 87 -18.33 -0.30 -20.72
C PRO A 87 -18.77 -0.03 -22.18
N SER A 88 -18.45 1.13 -22.71
CA SER A 88 -18.67 1.51 -24.12
C SER A 88 -17.71 0.83 -25.10
N GLY A 89 -16.70 0.06 -24.63
CA GLY A 89 -15.63 -0.51 -25.44
C GLY A 89 -14.49 0.46 -25.75
N VAL A 90 -14.58 1.71 -25.34
CA VAL A 90 -13.51 2.72 -25.53
C VAL A 90 -12.37 2.44 -24.57
N GLN A 91 -11.15 2.40 -25.09
CA GLN A 91 -9.95 2.33 -24.27
C GLN A 91 -9.55 3.73 -23.76
N THR A 92 -9.22 3.81 -22.50
CA THR A 92 -8.67 5.00 -21.85
C THR A 92 -7.44 4.64 -21.04
N SER A 93 -6.63 5.62 -20.71
CA SER A 93 -5.49 5.42 -19.86
C SER A 93 -5.29 6.60 -18.92
N PHE A 94 -4.62 6.36 -17.81
CA PHE A 94 -4.22 7.39 -16.85
C PHE A 94 -2.91 7.00 -16.19
N VAL A 95 -2.19 8.00 -15.69
CA VAL A 95 -0.92 7.78 -15.00
C VAL A 95 -1.19 7.64 -13.50
N ILE A 96 -0.64 6.59 -12.90
CA ILE A 96 -0.56 6.39 -11.46
C ILE A 96 0.78 6.95 -10.98
N HIS A 97 0.74 7.90 -10.06
CA HIS A 97 1.91 8.60 -9.56
C HIS A 97 2.37 8.01 -8.22
N ALA A 98 3.57 7.43 -8.21
CA ALA A 98 4.17 6.86 -7.01
C ALA A 98 4.43 7.94 -5.94
N GLY A 99 3.88 7.72 -4.75
CA GLY A 99 4.02 8.64 -3.61
C GLY A 99 3.13 9.89 -3.69
N GLN A 100 2.13 9.91 -4.56
CA GLN A 100 1.16 11.01 -4.63
C GLN A 100 -0.25 10.51 -4.32
N TYR A 101 -1.01 11.31 -3.60
CA TYR A 101 -2.41 11.02 -3.34
C TYR A 101 -3.21 11.04 -4.65
N LYS A 102 -4.30 10.30 -4.66
CA LYS A 102 -5.18 10.17 -5.82
C LYS A 102 -5.69 11.52 -6.32
N THR A 103 -5.82 11.62 -7.62
CA THR A 103 -6.42 12.75 -8.33
C THR A 103 -7.78 12.39 -8.94
N ARG A 104 -8.16 11.11 -8.86
CA ARG A 104 -9.39 10.54 -9.38
C ARG A 104 -10.14 9.80 -8.29
N PRO A 105 -11.49 9.85 -8.29
CA PRO A 105 -12.28 9.05 -7.38
C PRO A 105 -12.01 7.56 -7.56
N ASN A 106 -11.99 6.83 -6.47
CA ASN A 106 -11.91 5.37 -6.48
C ASN A 106 -13.06 4.76 -5.69
N SER A 107 -13.46 3.56 -6.09
CA SER A 107 -14.57 2.84 -5.49
C SER A 107 -14.36 1.34 -5.65
N VAL A 108 -15.06 0.57 -4.86
CA VAL A 108 -15.09 -0.89 -4.95
C VAL A 108 -16.53 -1.38 -5.05
N ILE A 109 -16.74 -2.43 -5.83
CA ILE A 109 -18.01 -3.16 -5.82
C ILE A 109 -17.93 -4.19 -4.70
N THR A 110 -18.86 -4.11 -3.76
CA THR A 110 -18.93 -5.07 -2.66
C THR A 110 -19.37 -6.45 -3.16
N ARG A 111 -19.18 -7.47 -2.35
CA ARG A 111 -19.67 -8.83 -2.66
C ARG A 111 -21.19 -8.92 -2.83
N TYR A 112 -21.92 -7.93 -2.39
CA TYR A 112 -23.38 -7.82 -2.54
C TYR A 112 -23.80 -7.02 -3.78
N GLY A 113 -22.84 -6.51 -4.56
CA GLY A 113 -23.09 -5.71 -5.76
C GLY A 113 -23.24 -4.22 -5.50
N ASP A 114 -23.19 -3.77 -4.25
CA ASP A 114 -23.25 -2.35 -3.92
C ASP A 114 -21.93 -1.67 -4.25
N ARG A 115 -22.01 -0.43 -4.71
CA ARG A 115 -20.83 0.41 -4.91
C ARG A 115 -20.51 1.15 -3.63
N PHE A 116 -19.31 0.91 -3.11
CA PHE A 116 -18.73 1.70 -2.03
C PHE A 116 -17.74 2.72 -2.60
N GLU A 117 -17.99 3.99 -2.32
CA GLU A 117 -17.08 5.07 -2.71
C GLU A 117 -16.20 5.46 -1.53
N TYR A 118 -14.89 5.53 -1.79
CA TYR A 118 -13.91 6.02 -0.85
C TYR A 118 -13.94 7.56 -0.78
N ALA A 119 -13.17 8.16 0.14
CA ALA A 119 -13.03 9.61 0.21
C ALA A 119 -12.69 10.21 -1.17
N SER A 120 -13.19 11.40 -1.44
CA SER A 120 -12.89 12.10 -2.69
C SER A 120 -11.41 12.52 -2.76
N PRO A 121 -10.87 12.78 -3.95
CA PRO A 121 -9.51 13.34 -4.09
C PRO A 121 -9.31 14.63 -3.31
N GLU A 122 -10.31 15.49 -3.30
CA GLU A 122 -10.28 16.79 -2.64
C GLU A 122 -10.23 16.65 -1.11
N GLU A 123 -10.94 15.68 -0.54
CA GLU A 123 -10.97 15.40 0.90
C GLU A 123 -9.72 14.64 1.38
N THR A 124 -9.08 13.89 0.50
CA THR A 124 -7.99 12.97 0.86
C THR A 124 -6.86 13.64 1.64
N PRO A 125 -6.32 14.80 1.25
CA PRO A 125 -5.21 15.43 2.00
C PRO A 125 -5.58 15.80 3.44
N ALA A 126 -6.80 16.34 3.66
CA ALA A 126 -7.27 16.70 4.99
C ALA A 126 -7.49 15.47 5.86
N LEU A 127 -8.16 14.44 5.33
CA LEU A 127 -8.41 13.18 6.02
C LEU A 127 -7.11 12.44 6.38
N MET A 128 -6.10 12.49 5.53
CA MET A 128 -4.78 11.92 5.82
C MET A 128 -4.05 12.73 6.90
N SER A 129 -4.21 14.05 6.94
CA SER A 129 -3.68 14.86 8.05
C SER A 129 -4.33 14.46 9.37
N ASP A 130 -5.65 14.42 9.40
CA ASP A 130 -6.42 14.04 10.59
C ASP A 130 -6.08 12.61 11.07
N LEU A 131 -5.86 11.68 10.14
CA LEU A 131 -5.47 10.30 10.46
C LEU A 131 -4.10 10.24 11.14
N VAL A 132 -3.13 10.95 10.59
CA VAL A 132 -1.75 10.98 11.12
C VAL A 132 -1.71 11.68 12.48
N ASP A 133 -2.40 12.81 12.64
CA ASP A 133 -2.49 13.54 13.90
C ASP A 133 -3.17 12.68 14.97
N TRP A 134 -4.26 12.02 14.63
CA TRP A 134 -4.93 11.09 15.53
C TRP A 134 -4.02 9.93 15.96
N TYR A 135 -3.28 9.32 15.01
CA TYR A 135 -2.38 8.21 15.30
C TYR A 135 -1.30 8.64 16.31
N ASN A 136 -0.62 9.74 16.04
CA ASN A 136 0.44 10.26 16.90
C ASN A 136 -0.08 10.62 18.31
N GLU A 137 -1.27 11.18 18.40
CA GLU A 137 -1.90 11.49 19.70
C GLU A 137 -2.32 10.22 20.45
N ALA A 138 -2.89 9.23 19.75
CA ALA A 138 -3.29 7.96 20.37
C ALA A 138 -2.06 7.17 20.87
N GLU A 139 -0.97 7.16 20.09
CA GLU A 139 0.29 6.54 20.49
C GLU A 139 0.88 7.24 21.73
N ARG A 140 0.89 8.57 21.74
CA ARG A 140 1.38 9.38 22.87
C ARG A 140 0.59 9.13 24.14
N LYS A 141 -0.74 8.99 24.06
CA LYS A 141 -1.60 8.70 25.20
C LYS A 141 -1.39 7.30 25.77
N GLY A 142 -1.10 6.33 24.93
CA GLY A 142 -0.87 4.95 25.34
C GLY A 142 -2.11 4.24 25.90
N GLU A 143 -3.32 4.72 25.58
CA GLU A 143 -4.58 4.15 26.03
C GLU A 143 -5.00 2.91 25.23
N LEU A 144 -4.51 2.80 24.00
CA LEU A 144 -4.74 1.67 23.11
C LEU A 144 -3.56 0.70 23.14
N THR A 145 -3.84 -0.58 23.05
CA THR A 145 -2.81 -1.58 22.80
C THR A 145 -2.25 -1.39 21.37
N PRO A 146 -1.02 -1.83 21.09
CA PRO A 146 -0.45 -1.75 19.73
C PRO A 146 -1.33 -2.41 18.67
N VAL A 147 -2.00 -3.51 19.00
CA VAL A 147 -2.91 -4.22 18.09
C VAL A 147 -4.16 -3.39 17.79
N GLU A 148 -4.77 -2.80 18.82
CA GLU A 148 -5.93 -1.91 18.65
C GLU A 148 -5.57 -0.68 17.82
N LEU A 149 -4.43 -0.05 18.11
CA LEU A 149 -3.95 1.11 17.39
C LEU A 149 -3.73 0.79 15.90
N ALA A 150 -3.07 -0.34 15.62
CA ALA A 150 -2.85 -0.81 14.24
C ALA A 150 -4.17 -1.10 13.52
N ALA A 151 -5.11 -1.80 14.16
CA ALA A 151 -6.41 -2.13 13.58
C ALA A 151 -7.24 -0.89 13.27
N LEU A 152 -7.27 0.08 14.16
CA LEU A 152 -7.98 1.34 13.96
C LEU A 152 -7.34 2.22 12.89
N PHE A 153 -6.00 2.27 12.86
CA PHE A 153 -5.28 2.97 11.79
C PHE A 153 -5.60 2.35 10.43
N HIS A 154 -5.47 1.02 10.31
CA HIS A 154 -5.77 0.29 9.08
C HIS A 154 -7.21 0.54 8.62
N TYR A 155 -8.19 0.42 9.51
CA TYR A 155 -9.60 0.67 9.18
C TYR A 155 -9.84 2.08 8.64
N ARG A 156 -9.29 3.11 9.29
CA ARG A 156 -9.43 4.50 8.86
C ARG A 156 -8.71 4.77 7.54
N TYR A 157 -7.49 4.25 7.41
CA TYR A 157 -6.69 4.38 6.20
C TYR A 157 -7.38 3.76 4.97
N ILE A 158 -7.88 2.53 5.10
CA ILE A 158 -8.59 1.85 4.01
C ILE A 158 -9.86 2.59 3.60
N ARG A 159 -10.55 3.25 4.53
CA ARG A 159 -11.73 4.05 4.19
C ARG A 159 -11.40 5.34 3.43
N ILE A 160 -10.23 5.91 3.68
CA ILE A 160 -9.74 7.05 2.89
C ILE A 160 -9.29 6.57 1.52
N HIS A 161 -8.57 5.45 1.46
CA HIS A 161 -8.01 4.88 0.23
C HIS A 161 -7.20 5.91 -0.55
N PRO A 162 -6.12 6.45 0.02
CA PRO A 162 -5.55 7.74 -0.40
C PRO A 162 -4.83 7.72 -1.74
N PHE A 163 -4.44 6.55 -2.23
CA PHE A 163 -3.70 6.40 -3.49
C PHE A 163 -4.59 5.79 -4.59
N GLU A 164 -4.19 5.94 -5.84
CA GLU A 164 -4.92 5.35 -6.96
C GLU A 164 -4.68 3.83 -7.05
N ASP A 165 -3.51 3.35 -6.62
CA ASP A 165 -3.15 1.94 -6.48
C ASP A 165 -2.22 1.76 -5.27
N GLY A 166 -1.95 0.51 -4.85
CA GLY A 166 -1.01 0.22 -3.77
C GLY A 166 -1.47 0.64 -2.37
N ASN A 167 -2.78 0.63 -2.11
CA ASN A 167 -3.34 0.92 -0.78
C ASN A 167 -3.41 -0.32 0.13
N GLY A 168 -3.30 -1.51 -0.42
CA GLY A 168 -3.38 -2.80 0.28
C GLY A 168 -2.13 -3.21 1.04
#